data_57a37e1d72ce0bde188ef1124ec89e27
#
_entry.id   57a37e1d72ce0bde188ef1124ec89e27
#
_cell.length_a   1.000
_cell.length_b   1.000
_cell.length_c   1.000
_cell.angle_alpha   90.00
_cell.angle_beta   90.00
_cell.angle_gamma   90.00
#
_symmetry.space_group_name_H-M   'P 1'
#
loop_
_entity.id
_entity.type
_entity.pdbx_description
1 polymer ?
#
loop_
_entity_poly.entity_id
_entity_poly.type
_entity_poly.pdbx_seq_one_letter_code
_entity_poly.pdbx_strand_id
1 'polypeptide(L)'
;MKEPDIKKYDLEFRELYSRQATDYIIIHHTGNDIDEELSAEEIHRIHRANDWSGIGYHFVIRKNGQIEKGRPLWTQGSHCLNYNPISIVIHLSGNFNIGKPTHYQIESLAYLIGWLCEQYGLSPYGNVVGHRDFNATECPGDNLYDMLDEICGKADWYMNNYKDGD
;
A
#
# COMPACT_ATOMS: atom_id res chain seq x y z
N MET A 1 -14.46 3.93 -10.92
CA MET A 1 -14.60 4.07 -9.43
C MET A 1 -14.20 5.49 -9.03
N LYS A 2 -14.86 6.03 -8.03
CA LYS A 2 -14.47 7.31 -7.42
C LYS A 2 -13.18 7.15 -6.64
N GLU A 3 -12.30 8.18 -6.69
CA GLU A 3 -11.11 8.21 -5.85
C GLU A 3 -11.49 8.08 -4.37
N PRO A 4 -10.83 7.21 -3.59
CA PRO A 4 -11.10 7.12 -2.15
C PRO A 4 -10.70 8.41 -1.43
N ASP A 5 -11.26 8.61 -0.24
CA ASP A 5 -10.84 9.71 0.62
C ASP A 5 -9.42 9.44 1.13
N ILE A 6 -8.48 10.31 0.78
CA ILE A 6 -7.06 10.16 1.10
C ILE A 6 -6.59 11.37 1.89
N LYS A 7 -6.15 11.13 3.11
CA LYS A 7 -5.53 12.17 3.94
C LYS A 7 -4.14 12.51 3.40
N LYS A 8 -3.88 13.78 3.22
CA LYS A 8 -2.59 14.30 2.75
C LYS A 8 -1.88 15.04 3.87
N TYR A 9 -0.55 14.85 3.91
CA TYR A 9 0.34 15.60 4.79
C TYR A 9 1.25 16.50 3.94
N ASP A 10 1.79 17.54 4.56
CA ASP A 10 2.82 18.36 3.96
C ASP A 10 4.19 17.71 4.23
N LEU A 11 4.59 16.80 3.35
CA LEU A 11 5.82 16.02 3.48
C LEU A 11 6.91 16.57 2.58
N GLU A 12 8.09 16.86 3.14
CA GLU A 12 9.27 17.29 2.39
C GLU A 12 10.13 16.08 2.04
N PHE A 13 10.30 15.85 0.75
CA PHE A 13 11.17 14.80 0.20
C PHE A 13 12.49 15.40 -0.27
N ARG A 14 13.57 14.58 -0.20
CA ARG A 14 14.81 14.83 -0.96
C ARG A 14 14.56 14.41 -2.42
N GLU A 15 15.56 13.89 -3.11
CA GLU A 15 15.39 13.44 -4.49
C GLU A 15 14.37 12.32 -4.64
N LEU A 16 13.49 12.46 -5.64
CA LEU A 16 12.52 11.45 -6.06
C LEU A 16 12.73 11.18 -7.55
N TYR A 17 12.55 9.93 -7.96
CA TYR A 17 12.72 9.49 -9.33
C TYR A 17 11.39 9.00 -9.91
N SER A 18 11.16 9.25 -11.20
CA SER A 18 9.95 8.78 -11.88
C SER A 18 9.89 7.25 -11.94
N ARG A 19 8.69 6.69 -11.73
CA ARG A 19 8.43 5.29 -12.05
C ARG A 19 8.46 5.10 -13.57
N GLN A 20 8.93 3.94 -14.01
CA GLN A 20 9.03 3.59 -15.43
C GLN A 20 7.71 3.00 -15.95
N ALA A 21 6.99 2.27 -15.09
CA ALA A 21 5.75 1.57 -15.41
C ALA A 21 4.95 1.31 -14.14
N THR A 22 3.75 0.79 -14.30
CA THR A 22 2.92 0.28 -13.19
C THR A 22 2.49 -1.13 -13.53
N ASP A 23 3.30 -2.12 -13.10
CA ASP A 23 3.05 -3.53 -13.34
C ASP A 23 2.50 -4.23 -12.10
N TYR A 24 2.82 -3.72 -10.91
CA TYR A 24 2.45 -4.34 -9.65
C TYR A 24 1.96 -3.33 -8.61
N ILE A 25 1.06 -3.81 -7.77
CA ILE A 25 0.71 -3.19 -6.49
C ILE A 25 1.23 -4.15 -5.41
N ILE A 26 2.18 -3.68 -4.60
CA ILE A 26 2.86 -4.51 -3.61
C ILE A 26 2.39 -4.13 -2.21
N ILE A 27 1.96 -5.11 -1.45
CA ILE A 27 1.39 -4.93 -0.11
C ILE A 27 2.46 -5.18 0.94
N HIS A 28 2.59 -4.22 1.86
CA HIS A 28 3.50 -4.23 2.99
C HIS A 28 2.78 -4.08 4.33
N HIS A 29 3.46 -4.43 5.42
CA HIS A 29 3.07 -4.08 6.78
C HIS A 29 4.23 -3.38 7.51
N THR A 30 3.95 -2.84 8.70
CA THR A 30 4.99 -2.23 9.54
C THR A 30 5.99 -3.29 10.02
N GLY A 31 5.49 -4.37 10.62
CA GLY A 31 6.30 -5.51 11.01
C GLY A 31 7.28 -5.23 12.15
N ASN A 32 7.00 -4.24 12.99
CA ASN A 32 7.78 -3.97 14.20
C ASN A 32 7.57 -5.08 15.24
N ASP A 33 8.37 -5.09 16.33
CA ASP A 33 8.31 -6.10 17.39
C ASP A 33 6.93 -6.21 18.05
N ILE A 34 6.13 -5.16 17.98
CA ILE A 34 4.74 -5.12 18.46
C ILE A 34 3.80 -4.75 17.32
N ASP A 35 2.53 -5.08 17.49
CA ASP A 35 1.47 -4.68 16.55
C ASP A 35 1.06 -3.22 16.81
N GLU A 36 1.92 -2.28 16.43
CA GLU A 36 1.71 -0.85 16.63
C GLU A 36 1.16 -0.15 15.40
N GLU A 37 0.51 0.97 15.62
CA GLU A 37 0.00 1.82 14.56
C GLU A 37 0.95 2.99 14.28
N LEU A 38 1.32 3.16 13.00
CA LEU A 38 2.10 4.30 12.52
C LEU A 38 1.35 5.03 11.41
N SER A 39 1.39 6.38 11.46
CA SER A 39 0.92 7.22 10.36
C SER A 39 1.97 7.34 9.26
N ALA A 40 1.54 7.81 8.08
CA ALA A 40 2.46 8.14 7.00
C ALA A 40 3.47 9.21 7.43
N GLU A 41 3.04 10.19 8.24
CA GLU A 41 3.92 11.24 8.77
C GLU A 41 4.99 10.67 9.70
N GLU A 42 4.62 9.74 10.59
CA GLU A 42 5.57 9.08 11.50
C GLU A 42 6.58 8.23 10.73
N ILE A 43 6.13 7.44 9.76
CA ILE A 43 7.00 6.65 8.89
C ILE A 43 7.93 7.57 8.10
N HIS A 44 7.41 8.68 7.59
CA HIS A 44 8.23 9.68 6.87
C HIS A 44 9.38 10.19 7.75
N ARG A 45 9.10 10.55 9.00
CA ARG A 45 10.15 10.98 9.95
C ARG A 45 11.19 9.89 10.20
N ILE A 46 10.76 8.64 10.36
CA ILE A 46 11.67 7.49 10.56
C ILE A 46 12.57 7.30 9.33
N HIS A 47 12.00 7.30 8.13
CA HIS A 47 12.78 7.11 6.91
C HIS A 47 13.72 8.30 6.65
N ARG A 48 13.31 9.52 6.94
CA ARG A 48 14.18 10.70 6.86
C ARG A 48 15.35 10.62 7.86
N ALA A 49 15.10 10.13 9.06
CA ALA A 49 16.14 9.92 10.07
C ALA A 49 17.17 8.85 9.67
N ASN A 50 16.77 7.93 8.78
CA ASN A 50 17.66 6.91 8.18
C ASN A 50 18.35 7.40 6.89
N ASP A 51 18.33 8.69 6.61
CA ASP A 51 18.90 9.33 5.42
C ASP A 51 18.21 8.96 4.09
N TRP A 52 16.99 8.44 4.16
CA TRP A 52 16.17 8.22 2.97
C TRP A 52 15.53 9.54 2.51
N SER A 53 15.05 9.56 1.27
CA SER A 53 14.37 10.75 0.69
C SER A 53 13.07 11.10 1.40
N GLY A 54 12.52 10.23 2.18
CA GLY A 54 11.28 10.32 2.91
C GLY A 54 10.59 8.97 2.93
N ILE A 55 9.32 8.93 3.34
CA ILE A 55 8.55 7.68 3.35
C ILE A 55 8.69 6.93 2.01
N GLY A 56 9.01 5.65 2.08
CA GLY A 56 9.23 4.80 0.90
C GLY A 56 7.96 4.29 0.24
N TYR A 57 6.81 4.53 0.83
CA TYR A 57 5.51 3.99 0.40
C TYR A 57 4.64 5.06 -0.22
N HIS A 58 3.74 4.67 -1.14
CA HIS A 58 2.78 5.57 -1.78
C HIS A 58 1.54 5.81 -0.92
N PHE A 59 1.10 4.77 -0.19
CA PHE A 59 -0.06 4.82 0.69
C PHE A 59 0.20 4.11 2.01
N VAL A 60 -0.43 4.62 3.06
CA VAL A 60 -0.51 3.96 4.38
C VAL A 60 -1.98 3.82 4.73
N ILE A 61 -2.39 2.63 5.16
CA ILE A 61 -3.75 2.40 5.66
C ILE A 61 -3.67 2.16 7.17
N ARG A 62 -4.28 3.09 7.93
CA ARG A 62 -4.34 3.05 9.39
C ARG A 62 -5.30 1.96 9.85
N LYS A 63 -5.20 1.55 11.11
CA LYS A 63 -6.09 0.52 11.70
C LYS A 63 -7.57 0.89 11.65
N ASN A 64 -7.91 2.18 11.65
CA ASN A 64 -9.28 2.67 11.48
C ASN A 64 -9.73 2.72 10.01
N GLY A 65 -8.90 2.30 9.07
CA GLY A 65 -9.18 2.32 7.64
C GLY A 65 -8.83 3.63 6.93
N GLN A 66 -8.34 4.65 7.63
CA GLN A 66 -7.93 5.89 6.98
C GLN A 66 -6.78 5.63 6.02
N ILE A 67 -6.96 6.04 4.76
CA ILE A 67 -5.92 5.98 3.74
C ILE A 67 -5.14 7.30 3.81
N GLU A 68 -3.82 7.19 3.90
CA GLU A 68 -2.93 8.34 3.98
C GLU A 68 -1.94 8.32 2.82
N LYS A 69 -1.62 9.50 2.28
CA LYS A 69 -0.69 9.64 1.18
C LYS A 69 0.75 9.69 1.70
N GLY A 70 1.62 8.89 1.06
CA GLY A 70 3.07 8.97 1.20
C GLY A 70 3.70 9.65 -0.01
N ARG A 71 4.56 8.92 -0.74
CA ARG A 71 5.17 9.44 -1.98
C ARG A 71 4.12 9.74 -3.05
N PRO A 72 4.36 10.77 -3.88
CA PRO A 72 3.54 10.98 -5.08
C PRO A 72 3.52 9.73 -5.96
N LEU A 73 2.38 9.44 -6.58
CA LEU A 73 2.19 8.24 -7.40
C LEU A 73 3.12 8.15 -8.63
N TRP A 74 3.60 9.29 -9.14
CA TRP A 74 4.51 9.31 -10.29
C TRP A 74 5.92 8.83 -9.94
N THR A 75 6.27 8.75 -8.65
CA THR A 75 7.63 8.43 -8.20
C THR A 75 7.82 6.95 -7.91
N GLN A 76 9.08 6.51 -8.00
CA GLN A 76 9.48 5.22 -7.44
C GLN A 76 9.37 5.27 -5.92
N GLY A 77 8.84 4.20 -5.32
CA GLY A 77 8.97 3.97 -3.88
C GLY A 77 10.39 3.54 -3.51
N SER A 78 10.61 3.33 -2.23
CA SER A 78 11.82 2.71 -1.69
C SER A 78 11.36 1.61 -0.74
N HIS A 79 11.11 0.41 -1.28
CA HIS A 79 10.39 -0.62 -0.51
C HIS A 79 10.63 -2.07 -0.98
N CYS A 80 10.94 -2.28 -2.25
CA CYS A 80 11.07 -3.62 -2.81
C CYS A 80 12.20 -3.63 -3.84
N LEU A 81 13.31 -4.25 -3.48
CA LEU A 81 14.49 -4.32 -4.33
C LEU A 81 14.15 -4.86 -5.72
N ASN A 82 14.61 -4.19 -6.77
CA ASN A 82 14.40 -4.46 -8.19
C ASN A 82 12.98 -4.14 -8.72
N TYR A 83 12.00 -3.84 -7.85
CA TYR A 83 10.61 -3.60 -8.27
C TYR A 83 10.14 -2.17 -8.04
N ASN A 84 10.93 -1.32 -7.38
CA ASN A 84 10.60 0.09 -7.16
C ASN A 84 10.25 0.84 -8.45
N PRO A 85 10.94 0.64 -9.59
CA PRO A 85 10.62 1.36 -10.82
C PRO A 85 9.28 1.00 -11.45
N ILE A 86 8.67 -0.14 -11.09
CA ILE A 86 7.50 -0.70 -11.77
C ILE A 86 6.33 -1.01 -10.84
N SER A 87 6.35 -0.47 -9.63
CA SER A 87 5.32 -0.78 -8.64
C SER A 87 4.80 0.41 -7.87
N ILE A 88 3.55 0.28 -7.43
CA ILE A 88 2.94 1.09 -6.38
C ILE A 88 2.95 0.25 -5.10
N VAL A 89 3.19 0.88 -3.96
CA VAL A 89 3.19 0.20 -2.67
C VAL A 89 2.11 0.74 -1.75
N ILE A 90 1.39 -0.20 -1.13
CA ILE A 90 0.43 0.08 -0.07
C ILE A 90 0.93 -0.59 1.22
N HIS A 91 1.09 0.21 2.26
CA HIS A 91 1.52 -0.21 3.58
C HIS A 91 0.34 -0.24 4.54
N LEU A 92 0.08 -1.37 5.20
CA LEU A 92 -0.87 -1.45 6.29
C LEU A 92 -0.16 -1.33 7.62
N SER A 93 -0.65 -0.42 8.46
CA SER A 93 -0.14 -0.18 9.80
C SER A 93 -0.43 -1.37 10.71
N GLY A 94 0.61 -1.97 11.27
CA GLY A 94 0.52 -3.12 12.19
C GLY A 94 1.57 -4.20 11.92
N ASN A 95 1.59 -5.21 12.76
CA ASN A 95 2.39 -6.42 12.56
C ASN A 95 1.47 -7.63 12.37
N PHE A 96 1.31 -8.09 11.15
CA PHE A 96 0.36 -9.15 10.81
C PHE A 96 0.95 -10.56 10.87
N ASN A 97 2.12 -10.71 11.47
CA ASN A 97 2.58 -11.99 12.05
C ASN A 97 2.07 -12.17 13.49
N ILE A 98 1.70 -11.07 14.17
CA ILE A 98 1.20 -11.05 15.55
C ILE A 98 -0.31 -10.82 15.58
N GLY A 99 -0.75 -9.71 14.99
CA GLY A 99 -2.16 -9.32 14.93
C GLY A 99 -2.81 -9.64 13.59
N LYS A 100 -4.07 -9.23 13.45
CA LYS A 100 -4.83 -9.35 12.21
C LYS A 100 -5.18 -7.96 11.67
N PRO A 101 -5.29 -7.81 10.34
CA PRO A 101 -5.84 -6.58 9.78
C PRO A 101 -7.24 -6.33 10.34
N THR A 102 -7.57 -5.08 10.62
CA THR A 102 -8.92 -4.73 11.04
C THR A 102 -9.88 -4.83 9.86
N HIS A 103 -11.17 -4.97 10.14
CA HIS A 103 -12.20 -4.93 9.11
C HIS A 103 -12.09 -3.64 8.27
N TYR A 104 -11.83 -2.51 8.90
CA TYR A 104 -11.66 -1.22 8.23
C TYR A 104 -10.45 -1.20 7.30
N GLN A 105 -9.35 -1.81 7.70
CA GLN A 105 -8.17 -1.93 6.85
C GLN A 105 -8.45 -2.80 5.62
N ILE A 106 -9.13 -3.91 5.79
CA ILE A 106 -9.49 -4.82 4.70
C ILE A 106 -10.37 -4.12 3.67
N GLU A 107 -11.42 -3.42 4.12
CA GLU A 107 -12.33 -2.70 3.23
C GLU A 107 -11.62 -1.57 2.48
N SER A 108 -10.82 -0.76 3.18
CA SER A 108 -10.05 0.32 2.55
C SER A 108 -9.02 -0.20 1.57
N LEU A 109 -8.33 -1.29 1.91
CA LEU A 109 -7.34 -1.91 1.03
C LEU A 109 -8.01 -2.43 -0.25
N ALA A 110 -9.11 -3.15 -0.13
CA ALA A 110 -9.84 -3.67 -1.29
C ALA A 110 -10.32 -2.55 -2.21
N TYR A 111 -10.88 -1.48 -1.65
CA TYR A 111 -11.34 -0.33 -2.43
C TYR A 111 -10.18 0.39 -3.13
N LEU A 112 -9.08 0.64 -2.41
CA LEU A 112 -7.89 1.30 -2.96
C LEU A 112 -7.24 0.46 -4.08
N ILE A 113 -7.13 -0.86 -3.89
CA ILE A 113 -6.64 -1.77 -4.94
C ILE A 113 -7.53 -1.68 -6.18
N GLY A 114 -8.84 -1.75 -6.02
CA GLY A 114 -9.78 -1.66 -7.15
C GLY A 114 -9.63 -0.36 -7.91
N TRP A 115 -9.58 0.76 -7.19
CA TRP A 115 -9.40 2.07 -7.81
C TRP A 115 -8.07 2.18 -8.57
N LEU A 116 -6.96 1.73 -7.96
CA LEU A 116 -5.64 1.73 -8.61
C LEU A 116 -5.60 0.82 -9.84
N CYS A 117 -6.17 -0.38 -9.75
CA CYS A 117 -6.26 -1.29 -10.90
C CYS A 117 -7.01 -0.66 -12.06
N GLU A 118 -8.11 0.06 -11.79
CA GLU A 118 -8.85 0.78 -12.81
C GLU A 118 -8.04 1.92 -13.44
N GLN A 119 -7.32 2.69 -12.61
CA GLN A 119 -6.49 3.80 -13.10
C GLN A 119 -5.33 3.34 -13.99
N TYR A 120 -4.75 2.18 -13.70
CA TYR A 120 -3.53 1.71 -14.37
C TYR A 120 -3.73 0.50 -15.28
N GLY A 121 -4.98 0.08 -15.48
CA GLY A 121 -5.29 -1.07 -16.35
C GLY A 121 -4.76 -2.39 -15.83
N LEU A 122 -4.78 -2.60 -14.51
CA LEU A 122 -4.31 -3.80 -13.84
C LEU A 122 -5.47 -4.70 -13.42
N SER A 123 -5.14 -5.98 -13.16
CA SER A 123 -6.07 -6.95 -12.57
C SER A 123 -5.72 -7.20 -11.09
N PRO A 124 -6.71 -7.18 -10.18
CA PRO A 124 -6.45 -7.57 -8.80
C PRO A 124 -5.87 -8.98 -8.65
N TYR A 125 -6.19 -9.87 -9.58
CA TYR A 125 -5.78 -11.29 -9.48
C TYR A 125 -4.36 -11.60 -9.94
N GLY A 126 -3.72 -10.74 -10.70
CA GLY A 126 -2.39 -11.04 -11.24
C GLY A 126 -1.34 -9.97 -10.92
N ASN A 127 -1.78 -8.74 -10.64
CA ASN A 127 -0.89 -7.61 -10.46
C ASN A 127 -0.75 -7.17 -9.00
N VAL A 128 -1.51 -7.75 -8.07
CA VAL A 128 -1.43 -7.46 -6.64
C VAL A 128 -0.70 -8.60 -5.94
N VAL A 129 0.38 -8.26 -5.24
CA VAL A 129 1.26 -9.23 -4.59
C VAL A 129 1.67 -8.76 -3.19
N GLY A 130 2.16 -9.68 -2.37
CA GLY A 130 2.82 -9.34 -1.11
C GLY A 130 4.32 -9.12 -1.34
N HIS A 131 4.96 -8.35 -0.49
CA HIS A 131 6.41 -8.10 -0.57
C HIS A 131 7.22 -9.42 -0.61
N ARG A 132 6.78 -10.43 0.14
CA ARG A 132 7.42 -11.76 0.19
C ARG A 132 7.42 -12.51 -1.14
N ASP A 133 6.55 -12.15 -2.07
CA ASP A 133 6.53 -12.78 -3.39
C ASP A 133 7.76 -12.42 -4.23
N PHE A 134 8.43 -11.32 -3.90
CA PHE A 134 9.55 -10.79 -4.65
C PHE A 134 10.87 -10.72 -3.89
N ASN A 135 10.85 -10.59 -2.58
CA ASN A 135 12.04 -10.54 -1.74
C ASN A 135 11.95 -11.56 -0.60
N ALA A 136 13.10 -11.93 -0.05
CA ALA A 136 13.19 -12.82 1.11
C ALA A 136 12.82 -12.06 2.39
N THR A 137 11.53 -12.03 2.70
CA THR A 137 10.96 -11.32 3.86
C THR A 137 9.66 -11.97 4.29
N GLU A 138 9.26 -11.80 5.55
CA GLU A 138 7.95 -12.20 6.05
C GLU A 138 6.84 -11.19 5.72
N CYS A 139 7.21 -9.97 5.30
CA CYS A 139 6.26 -8.92 4.92
C CYS A 139 5.33 -9.43 3.80
N PRO A 140 4.02 -9.21 3.86
CA PRO A 140 3.30 -8.31 4.76
C PRO A 140 2.75 -8.97 6.04
N GLY A 141 3.30 -10.07 6.51
CA GLY A 141 2.84 -10.84 7.64
C GLY A 141 1.82 -11.91 7.24
N ASP A 142 1.87 -13.09 7.88
CA ASP A 142 1.07 -14.25 7.50
C ASP A 142 -0.42 -13.97 7.51
N ASN A 143 -0.91 -13.28 8.55
CA ASN A 143 -2.34 -13.00 8.70
C ASN A 143 -2.90 -12.07 7.61
N LEU A 144 -2.10 -11.16 7.07
CA LEU A 144 -2.50 -10.33 5.94
C LEU A 144 -2.28 -11.07 4.60
N TYR A 145 -1.14 -11.72 4.45
CA TYR A 145 -0.80 -12.43 3.23
C TYR A 145 -1.84 -13.50 2.86
N ASP A 146 -2.30 -14.27 3.86
CA ASP A 146 -3.29 -15.32 3.67
C ASP A 146 -4.69 -14.78 3.27
N MET A 147 -4.94 -13.49 3.49
CA MET A 147 -6.19 -12.81 3.11
C MET A 147 -6.13 -12.13 1.74
N LEU A 148 -4.98 -12.06 1.09
CA LEU A 148 -4.84 -11.27 -0.15
C LEU A 148 -5.77 -11.73 -1.27
N ASP A 149 -5.97 -13.04 -1.44
CA ASP A 149 -6.89 -13.56 -2.47
C ASP A 149 -8.32 -13.08 -2.23
N GLU A 150 -8.79 -13.14 -1.00
CA GLU A 150 -10.12 -12.64 -0.62
C GLU A 150 -10.23 -11.12 -0.82
N ILE A 151 -9.20 -10.37 -0.43
CA ILE A 151 -9.13 -8.91 -0.60
C ILE A 151 -9.15 -8.55 -2.09
N CYS A 152 -8.42 -9.26 -2.92
CA CYS A 152 -8.43 -9.06 -4.37
C CYS A 152 -9.81 -9.37 -4.99
N GLY A 153 -10.50 -10.39 -4.48
CA GLY A 153 -11.89 -10.68 -4.85
C GLY A 153 -12.85 -9.53 -4.51
N LYS A 154 -12.68 -8.92 -3.33
CA LYS A 154 -13.43 -7.72 -2.95
C LYS A 154 -13.09 -6.52 -3.85
N ALA A 155 -11.82 -6.34 -4.20
CA ALA A 155 -11.39 -5.27 -5.11
C ALA A 155 -12.05 -5.42 -6.48
N ASP A 156 -12.07 -6.62 -7.03
CA ASP A 156 -12.76 -6.92 -8.28
C ASP A 156 -14.27 -6.62 -8.18
N TRP A 157 -14.89 -6.99 -7.06
CA TRP A 157 -16.29 -6.67 -6.82
C TRP A 157 -16.53 -5.15 -6.83
N TYR A 158 -15.69 -4.35 -6.19
CA TYR A 158 -15.78 -2.89 -6.23
C TYR A 158 -15.62 -2.34 -7.64
N MET A 159 -14.67 -2.85 -8.44
CA MET A 159 -14.47 -2.44 -9.83
C MET A 159 -15.72 -2.69 -10.70
N ASN A 160 -16.45 -3.75 -10.42
CA ASN A 160 -17.65 -4.12 -11.19
C ASN A 160 -18.93 -3.43 -10.72
N ASN A 161 -19.00 -2.97 -9.48
CA ASN A 161 -20.24 -2.47 -8.87
C ASN A 161 -20.19 -0.97 -8.50
N TYR A 162 -19.00 -0.37 -8.35
CA TYR A 162 -18.84 1.04 -8.04
C TYR A 162 -18.32 1.80 -9.26
N LYS A 163 -19.21 2.12 -10.19
CA LYS A 163 -18.89 2.91 -11.38
C LYS A 163 -19.20 4.38 -11.15
N ASP A 164 -18.46 5.26 -11.85
CA ASP A 164 -18.68 6.70 -11.74
C ASP A 164 -20.13 7.03 -12.13
N GLY A 165 -20.82 7.73 -11.22
CA GLY A 165 -22.22 8.13 -11.39
C GLY A 165 -23.23 7.41 -10.50
N ASP A 166 -22.80 6.47 -9.67
CA ASP A 166 -23.63 5.80 -8.66
C ASP A 166 -23.50 6.47 -7.29
#